data_240dbbf4ed0259a0bfd44d2f461474bc
#
_entry.id   240dbbf4ed0259a0bfd44d2f461474bc
#
_cell.length_a   1.000
_cell.length_b   1.000
_cell.length_c   1.000
_cell.angle_alpha   90.00
_cell.angle_beta   90.00
_cell.angle_gamma   90.00
#
_symmetry.space_group_name_H-M   'P 1'
#
loop_
_entity.id
_entity.type
_entity.pdbx_description
1 polymer ?
#
loop_
_entity_poly.entity_id
_entity_poly.type
_entity_poly.pdbx_seq_one_letter_code
_entity_poly.pdbx_strand_id
1 'polypeptide(L)'
;MAFPPTRHSVIERLRDGDAGRRRAAFSDVVEAYWRPVYKHLRATWRLSPEDAQDVTQAFFADAFEKAWLEKYEPGKARFRTFVRVCVDRFAMNARQASARVKRGGQVQLLSLDFHHAEQEVRMQEPGVPADAEEFFRQEFVRALFARAVDAIRLELLAEGRSEYFALFERYDLDPPDSVSYAQLAGEFGLTESQVTNRLALVRRAFRARALDTLGGICVSDEEFRREARDLFGMDVD
;
A
#
# COMPACT_ATOMS: atom_id res chain seq x y z
N MET A 1 7.96 -24.06 1.15
CA MET A 1 8.83 -22.85 1.08
C MET A 1 9.27 -22.54 2.49
N ALA A 2 10.59 -22.50 2.79
CA ALA A 2 11.06 -22.13 4.12
C ALA A 2 10.83 -20.61 4.31
N PHE A 3 10.24 -20.23 5.43
CA PHE A 3 10.12 -18.84 5.83
C PHE A 3 11.51 -18.21 5.97
N PRO A 4 11.69 -16.95 5.55
CA PRO A 4 12.88 -16.20 5.95
C PRO A 4 12.91 -16.10 7.48
N PRO A 5 14.12 -16.02 8.08
CA PRO A 5 14.29 -16.02 9.54
C PRO A 5 13.47 -14.88 10.16
N THR A 6 12.94 -15.15 11.35
CA THR A 6 12.11 -14.31 12.23
C THR A 6 12.08 -12.82 11.82
N ARG A 7 11.01 -12.41 11.14
CA ARG A 7 10.83 -11.01 10.80
C ARG A 7 10.51 -10.25 12.09
N HIS A 8 11.38 -9.33 12.47
CA HIS A 8 11.03 -8.36 13.50
C HIS A 8 9.76 -7.63 13.07
N SER A 9 8.76 -7.59 13.94
CA SER A 9 7.52 -6.91 13.65
C SER A 9 7.77 -5.43 13.33
N VAL A 10 6.92 -4.82 12.50
CA VAL A 10 7.07 -3.39 12.21
C VAL A 10 7.08 -2.55 13.49
N ILE A 11 6.31 -2.95 14.50
CA ILE A 11 6.26 -2.26 15.81
C ILE A 11 7.56 -2.42 16.60
N GLU A 12 8.20 -3.61 16.58
CA GLU A 12 9.51 -3.80 17.19
C GLU A 12 10.58 -2.94 16.53
N ARG A 13 10.54 -2.86 15.18
CA ARG A 13 11.45 -1.99 14.43
C ARG A 13 11.19 -0.50 14.68
N LEU A 14 9.92 -0.08 14.88
CA LEU A 14 9.57 1.29 15.26
C LEU A 14 10.03 1.64 16.67
N ARG A 15 10.09 0.66 17.58
CA ARG A 15 10.59 0.79 18.97
C ARG A 15 12.09 0.60 19.09
N ASP A 16 12.81 0.33 18.01
CA ASP A 16 14.25 0.13 18.02
C ASP A 16 14.97 1.40 18.52
N GLY A 17 15.96 1.22 19.39
CA GLY A 17 16.76 2.32 19.89
C GLY A 17 17.67 2.98 18.84
N ASP A 18 17.94 2.31 17.71
CA ASP A 18 18.67 2.87 16.59
C ASP A 18 17.78 3.78 15.74
N ALA A 19 18.13 5.06 15.66
CA ALA A 19 17.35 6.05 14.93
C ALA A 19 17.23 5.77 13.41
N GLY A 20 18.26 5.13 12.82
CA GLY A 20 18.26 4.76 11.41
C GLY A 20 17.24 3.65 11.13
N ARG A 21 17.29 2.58 11.93
CA ARG A 21 16.34 1.45 11.81
C ARG A 21 14.91 1.88 12.09
N ARG A 22 14.68 2.72 13.11
CA ARG A 22 13.37 3.29 13.40
C ARG A 22 12.83 4.12 12.25
N ARG A 23 13.68 4.97 11.65
CA ARG A 23 13.29 5.78 10.49
C ARG A 23 12.96 4.93 9.27
N ALA A 24 13.73 3.88 8.99
CA ALA A 24 13.46 2.95 7.91
C ALA A 24 12.13 2.23 8.10
N ALA A 25 11.85 1.71 9.31
CA ALA A 25 10.57 1.08 9.62
C ALA A 25 9.38 2.05 9.47
N PHE A 26 9.56 3.31 9.89
CA PHE A 26 8.54 4.34 9.71
C PHE A 26 8.32 4.66 8.22
N SER A 27 9.37 4.73 7.42
CA SER A 27 9.28 4.89 5.96
C SER A 27 8.45 3.77 5.32
N ASP A 28 8.68 2.50 5.72
CA ASP A 28 7.89 1.36 5.24
C ASP A 28 6.39 1.54 5.53
N VAL A 29 6.06 2.01 6.76
CA VAL A 29 4.68 2.31 7.15
C VAL A 29 4.09 3.44 6.30
N VAL A 30 4.81 4.55 6.17
CA VAL A 30 4.33 5.68 5.34
C VAL A 30 4.07 5.22 3.92
N GLU A 31 5.02 4.54 3.30
CA GLU A 31 4.88 4.05 1.92
C GLU A 31 3.67 3.12 1.72
N ALA A 32 3.37 2.27 2.72
CA ALA A 32 2.22 1.37 2.64
C ALA A 32 0.88 2.08 2.87
N TYR A 33 0.87 3.14 3.69
CA TYR A 33 -0.38 3.70 4.20
C TYR A 33 -0.72 5.10 3.67
N TRP A 34 0.20 5.86 3.07
CA TRP A 34 -0.09 7.23 2.68
C TRP A 34 -1.20 7.35 1.61
N ARG A 35 -1.23 6.45 0.61
CA ARG A 35 -2.30 6.43 -0.40
C ARG A 35 -3.66 6.09 0.21
N PRO A 36 -3.81 4.99 0.98
CA PRO A 36 -5.05 4.71 1.71
C PRO A 36 -5.50 5.86 2.61
N VAL A 37 -4.58 6.49 3.34
CA VAL A 37 -4.87 7.65 4.21
C VAL A 37 -5.37 8.83 3.39
N TYR A 38 -4.66 9.21 2.34
CA TYR A 38 -5.05 10.32 1.47
C TYR A 38 -6.44 10.10 0.87
N LYS A 39 -6.67 8.93 0.26
CA LYS A 39 -7.95 8.60 -0.37
C LYS A 39 -9.10 8.52 0.64
N HIS A 40 -8.84 8.00 1.83
CA HIS A 40 -9.81 7.99 2.92
C HIS A 40 -10.22 9.42 3.33
N LEU A 41 -9.26 10.32 3.47
CA LEU A 41 -9.52 11.74 3.74
C LEU A 41 -10.32 12.41 2.61
N ARG A 42 -10.03 12.09 1.36
CA ARG A 42 -10.78 12.57 0.20
C ARG A 42 -12.21 12.04 0.16
N ALA A 43 -12.39 10.73 0.28
CA ALA A 43 -13.68 10.07 0.07
C ALA A 43 -14.59 10.14 1.30
N THR A 44 -14.07 9.84 2.49
CA THR A 44 -14.85 9.75 3.72
C THR A 44 -15.02 11.12 4.40
N TRP A 45 -13.94 11.90 4.49
CA TRP A 45 -13.94 13.21 5.12
C TRP A 45 -14.28 14.36 4.16
N ARG A 46 -14.35 14.10 2.85
CA ARG A 46 -14.65 15.06 1.77
C ARG A 46 -13.75 16.29 1.81
N LEU A 47 -12.48 16.10 2.16
CA LEU A 47 -11.51 17.20 2.13
C LEU A 47 -11.19 17.57 0.68
N SER A 48 -10.82 18.81 0.44
CA SER A 48 -10.24 19.22 -0.86
C SER A 48 -8.93 18.45 -1.12
N PRO A 49 -8.44 18.36 -2.37
CA PRO A 49 -7.14 17.76 -2.66
C PRO A 49 -6.01 18.35 -1.80
N GLU A 50 -5.99 19.68 -1.69
CA GLU A 50 -4.99 20.44 -0.94
C GLU A 50 -5.08 20.13 0.56
N ASP A 51 -6.28 20.18 1.14
CA ASP A 51 -6.48 19.90 2.57
C ASP A 51 -6.16 18.43 2.90
N ALA A 52 -6.53 17.49 2.02
CA ALA A 52 -6.22 16.07 2.22
C ALA A 52 -4.71 15.80 2.14
N GLN A 53 -3.99 16.47 1.25
CA GLN A 53 -2.53 16.43 1.17
C GLN A 53 -1.90 16.95 2.46
N ASP A 54 -2.30 18.15 2.90
CA ASP A 54 -1.78 18.78 4.11
C ASP A 54 -2.05 17.92 5.35
N VAL A 55 -3.26 17.41 5.50
CA VAL A 55 -3.64 16.54 6.64
C VAL A 55 -2.88 15.21 6.58
N THR A 56 -2.67 14.61 5.40
CA THR A 56 -1.88 13.38 5.25
C THR A 56 -0.43 13.59 5.71
N GLN A 57 0.22 14.66 5.24
CA GLN A 57 1.59 14.98 5.64
C GLN A 57 1.70 15.28 7.14
N ALA A 58 0.80 16.10 7.66
CA ALA A 58 0.78 16.45 9.08
C ALA A 58 0.52 15.23 9.98
N PHE A 59 -0.34 14.30 9.54
CA PHE A 59 -0.62 13.04 10.25
C PHE A 59 0.64 12.20 10.42
N PHE A 60 1.40 11.95 9.35
CA PHE A 60 2.62 11.16 9.44
C PHE A 60 3.74 11.90 10.18
N ALA A 61 3.86 13.22 10.04
CA ALA A 61 4.80 14.01 10.81
C ALA A 61 4.53 13.89 12.32
N ASP A 62 3.29 14.08 12.74
CA ASP A 62 2.86 13.96 14.15
C ASP A 62 3.04 12.52 14.68
N ALA A 63 2.77 11.52 13.82
CA ALA A 63 2.96 10.12 14.16
C ALA A 63 4.42 9.79 14.46
N PHE A 64 5.35 10.34 13.68
CA PHE A 64 6.78 10.17 13.87
C PHE A 64 7.29 10.92 15.11
N GLU A 65 6.94 12.20 15.23
CA GLU A 65 7.42 13.06 16.32
C GLU A 65 6.94 12.57 17.70
N LYS A 66 5.67 12.15 17.79
CA LYS A 66 5.05 11.72 19.05
C LYS A 66 5.11 10.21 19.29
N ALA A 67 5.72 9.46 18.37
CA ALA A 67 5.91 8.02 18.48
C ALA A 67 4.62 7.25 18.85
N TRP A 68 3.44 7.74 18.41
CA TRP A 68 2.18 7.15 18.85
C TRP A 68 1.81 5.86 18.10
N LEU A 69 2.40 5.59 16.91
CA LEU A 69 2.30 4.29 16.27
C LEU A 69 2.94 3.18 17.12
N GLU A 70 3.98 3.52 17.88
CA GLU A 70 4.63 2.62 18.83
C GLU A 70 3.71 2.18 19.98
N LYS A 71 2.60 2.90 20.21
CA LYS A 71 1.59 2.58 21.25
C LYS A 71 0.57 1.54 20.77
N TYR A 72 0.69 1.07 19.55
CA TYR A 72 -0.18 0.00 19.07
C TYR A 72 0.00 -1.26 19.93
N GLU A 73 -1.13 -1.88 20.30
CA GLU A 73 -1.18 -3.12 21.06
C GLU A 73 -1.74 -4.25 20.18
N PRO A 74 -0.91 -5.25 19.82
CA PRO A 74 -1.38 -6.43 19.11
C PRO A 74 -2.54 -7.11 19.88
N GLY A 75 -3.52 -7.61 19.12
CA GLY A 75 -4.68 -8.33 19.70
C GLY A 75 -5.91 -7.45 19.98
N LYS A 76 -5.79 -6.13 20.10
CA LYS A 76 -6.95 -5.23 20.25
C LYS A 76 -7.66 -4.94 18.93
N ALA A 77 -6.90 -4.74 17.86
CA ALA A 77 -7.40 -4.52 16.51
C ALA A 77 -6.29 -4.87 15.51
N ARG A 78 -6.60 -4.92 14.21
CA ARG A 78 -5.58 -5.01 13.16
C ARG A 78 -4.82 -3.70 13.06
N PHE A 79 -3.55 -3.74 12.69
CA PHE A 79 -2.74 -2.52 12.59
C PHE A 79 -3.32 -1.52 11.57
N ARG A 80 -3.84 -1.98 10.43
CA ARG A 80 -4.51 -1.09 9.46
C ARG A 80 -5.75 -0.39 10.03
N THR A 81 -6.57 -1.11 10.82
CA THR A 81 -7.73 -0.53 11.51
C THR A 81 -7.30 0.50 12.54
N PHE A 82 -6.23 0.22 13.28
CA PHE A 82 -5.64 1.18 14.21
C PHE A 82 -5.18 2.45 13.48
N VAL A 83 -4.44 2.33 12.37
CA VAL A 83 -4.01 3.48 11.55
C VAL A 83 -5.22 4.30 11.10
N ARG A 84 -6.27 3.67 10.54
CA ARG A 84 -7.49 4.35 10.09
C ARG A 84 -8.15 5.13 11.24
N VAL A 85 -8.33 4.50 12.40
CA VAL A 85 -8.92 5.17 13.58
C VAL A 85 -8.08 6.36 14.04
N CYS A 86 -6.75 6.25 13.95
CA CYS A 86 -5.86 7.37 14.27
C CYS A 86 -6.00 8.51 13.26
N VAL A 87 -6.13 8.20 11.96
CA VAL A 87 -6.41 9.19 10.91
C VAL A 87 -7.72 9.91 11.18
N ASP A 88 -8.80 9.19 11.49
CA ASP A 88 -10.10 9.77 11.78
C ASP A 88 -10.05 10.74 12.97
N ARG A 89 -9.38 10.34 14.06
CA ARG A 89 -9.17 11.21 15.22
C ARG A 89 -8.33 12.44 14.89
N PHE A 90 -7.28 12.26 14.10
CA PHE A 90 -6.42 13.36 13.68
C PHE A 90 -7.18 14.35 12.80
N ALA A 91 -7.94 13.89 11.81
CA ALA A 91 -8.75 14.71 10.92
C ALA A 91 -9.84 15.49 11.69
N MET A 92 -10.49 14.83 12.65
CA MET A 92 -11.47 15.48 13.52
C MET A 92 -10.84 16.63 14.33
N ASN A 93 -9.66 16.39 14.93
CA ASN A 93 -8.95 17.41 15.69
C ASN A 93 -8.44 18.54 14.79
N ALA A 94 -7.92 18.23 13.61
CA ALA A 94 -7.48 19.22 12.61
C ALA A 94 -8.64 20.12 12.17
N ARG A 95 -9.82 19.55 11.92
CA ARG A 95 -11.05 20.30 11.59
C ARG A 95 -11.48 21.26 12.71
N GLN A 96 -11.36 20.81 13.97
CA GLN A 96 -11.64 21.66 15.13
C GLN A 96 -10.58 22.77 15.30
N ALA A 97 -9.30 22.47 15.00
CA ALA A 97 -8.20 23.43 15.09
C ALA A 97 -8.21 24.43 13.93
N SER A 98 -8.58 24.03 12.70
CA SER A 98 -8.72 24.94 11.54
C SER A 98 -9.78 26.01 11.75
N ALA A 99 -10.75 25.74 12.62
CA ALA A 99 -11.66 26.76 13.11
C ALA A 99 -10.95 27.79 14.04
N ARG A 100 -9.71 27.53 14.45
CA ARG A 100 -8.97 28.38 15.39
C ARG A 100 -7.71 29.06 14.83
N VAL A 101 -6.90 28.45 14.00
CA VAL A 101 -5.69 29.12 13.41
C VAL A 101 -5.11 28.30 12.23
N LYS A 102 -4.93 28.94 11.05
CA LYS A 102 -4.02 28.49 10.00
C LYS A 102 -2.57 28.75 10.43
N ARG A 103 -1.80 27.75 10.77
CA ARG A 103 -0.32 27.83 10.74
C ARG A 103 0.25 26.50 10.31
N GLY A 104 0.85 26.50 9.11
CA GLY A 104 1.57 25.38 8.57
C GLY A 104 2.97 25.27 9.14
N GLY A 105 3.35 24.07 9.50
CA GLY A 105 4.75 23.68 9.57
C GLY A 105 4.96 22.62 8.47
N GLN A 106 5.68 22.97 7.42
CA GLN A 106 6.02 22.03 6.36
C GLN A 106 7.16 21.14 6.84
N VAL A 107 6.84 19.94 7.33
CA VAL A 107 7.81 18.86 7.42
C VAL A 107 7.56 17.93 6.22
N GLN A 108 8.36 18.09 5.18
CA GLN A 108 8.33 17.21 4.02
C GLN A 108 9.08 15.93 4.37
N LEU A 109 8.35 14.93 4.87
CA LEU A 109 8.93 13.63 5.29
C LEU A 109 9.29 12.73 4.11
N LEU A 110 8.52 12.79 3.00
CA LEU A 110 8.71 12.00 1.80
C LEU A 110 8.14 12.74 0.59
N SER A 111 8.71 12.50 -0.60
CA SER A 111 8.12 12.94 -1.86
C SER A 111 6.98 12.00 -2.23
N LEU A 112 5.73 12.35 -1.87
CA LEU A 112 4.53 11.56 -2.15
C LEU A 112 3.87 12.04 -3.45
N ASP A 113 3.54 11.10 -4.34
CA ASP A 113 2.87 11.41 -5.61
C ASP A 113 1.35 11.56 -5.42
N PHE A 114 0.95 12.68 -4.81
CA PHE A 114 -0.46 13.02 -4.62
C PHE A 114 -1.21 13.24 -5.92
N HIS A 115 -0.53 13.64 -7.00
CA HIS A 115 -1.18 13.87 -8.29
C HIS A 115 -1.78 12.58 -8.84
N HIS A 116 -1.01 11.50 -8.84
CA HIS A 116 -1.49 10.20 -9.30
C HIS A 116 -2.61 9.66 -8.39
N ALA A 117 -2.45 9.77 -7.07
CA ALA A 117 -3.49 9.36 -6.12
C ALA A 117 -4.81 10.14 -6.33
N GLU A 118 -4.75 11.43 -6.65
CA GLU A 118 -5.94 12.24 -6.94
C GLU A 118 -6.61 11.85 -8.26
N GLN A 119 -5.84 11.49 -9.29
CA GLN A 119 -6.41 10.95 -10.54
C GLN A 119 -7.21 9.69 -10.27
N GLU A 120 -6.68 8.76 -9.46
CA GLU A 120 -7.39 7.54 -9.09
C GLU A 120 -8.69 7.84 -8.31
N VAL A 121 -8.69 8.84 -7.41
CA VAL A 121 -9.91 9.26 -6.70
C VAL A 121 -10.97 9.79 -7.66
N ARG A 122 -10.56 10.59 -8.66
CA ARG A 122 -11.48 11.16 -9.66
C ARG A 122 -12.09 10.12 -10.59
N MET A 123 -11.40 9.00 -10.83
CA MET A 123 -11.91 7.88 -11.64
C MET A 123 -12.89 6.99 -10.88
N GLN A 124 -12.94 7.09 -9.55
CA GLN A 124 -13.91 6.37 -8.74
C GLN A 124 -15.28 7.06 -8.80
N GLU A 125 -16.37 6.28 -8.64
CA GLU A 125 -17.70 6.85 -8.60
C GLU A 125 -17.85 7.89 -7.47
N PRO A 126 -18.45 9.06 -7.72
CA PRO A 126 -18.63 10.09 -6.73
C PRO A 126 -19.62 9.65 -5.65
N GLY A 127 -19.12 9.32 -4.48
CA GLY A 127 -19.96 8.94 -3.34
C GLY A 127 -19.16 8.89 -2.03
N VAL A 128 -19.86 9.04 -0.90
CA VAL A 128 -19.26 8.69 0.39
C VAL A 128 -19.34 7.18 0.50
N PRO A 129 -18.22 6.49 0.80
CA PRO A 129 -18.26 5.07 1.04
C PRO A 129 -19.28 4.72 2.13
N ALA A 130 -20.15 3.75 1.87
CA ALA A 130 -21.12 3.29 2.86
C ALA A 130 -20.43 2.67 4.10
N ASP A 131 -19.26 2.05 3.88
CA ASP A 131 -18.40 1.50 4.91
C ASP A 131 -16.96 2.03 4.75
N ALA A 132 -16.56 2.89 5.68
CA ALA A 132 -15.24 3.51 5.69
C ALA A 132 -14.11 2.49 6.00
N GLU A 133 -14.38 1.43 6.77
CA GLU A 133 -13.40 0.37 7.07
C GLU A 133 -13.13 -0.46 5.80
N GLU A 134 -14.20 -0.87 5.11
CA GLU A 134 -14.09 -1.63 3.87
C GLU A 134 -13.41 -0.81 2.76
N PHE A 135 -13.75 0.46 2.63
CA PHE A 135 -13.09 1.36 1.69
C PHE A 135 -11.58 1.45 1.98
N PHE A 136 -11.21 1.70 3.25
CA PHE A 136 -9.80 1.78 3.64
C PHE A 136 -9.06 0.47 3.38
N ARG A 137 -9.71 -0.68 3.65
CA ARG A 137 -9.17 -2.00 3.34
C ARG A 137 -8.89 -2.17 1.86
N GLN A 138 -9.84 -1.80 0.99
CA GLN A 138 -9.67 -1.91 -0.47
C GLN A 138 -8.54 -1.02 -0.97
N GLU A 139 -8.44 0.21 -0.51
CA GLU A 139 -7.36 1.12 -0.88
C GLU A 139 -5.99 0.64 -0.36
N PHE A 140 -5.97 0.01 0.81
CA PHE A 140 -4.76 -0.62 1.33
C PHE A 140 -4.30 -1.79 0.45
N VAL A 141 -5.21 -2.66 0.01
CA VAL A 141 -4.90 -3.75 -0.94
C VAL A 141 -4.36 -3.19 -2.25
N ARG A 142 -5.01 -2.16 -2.81
CA ARG A 142 -4.54 -1.49 -4.04
C ARG A 142 -3.12 -0.95 -3.89
N ALA A 143 -2.83 -0.29 -2.77
CA ALA A 143 -1.49 0.23 -2.49
C ALA A 143 -0.43 -0.88 -2.39
N LEU A 144 -0.75 -2.01 -1.73
CA LEU A 144 0.14 -3.17 -1.67
C LEU A 144 0.42 -3.75 -3.05
N PHE A 145 -0.63 -3.88 -3.88
CA PHE A 145 -0.49 -4.42 -5.23
C PHE A 145 0.32 -3.48 -6.14
N ALA A 146 0.08 -2.19 -6.09
CA ALA A 146 0.86 -1.20 -6.84
C ALA A 146 2.35 -1.31 -6.51
N ARG A 147 2.71 -1.40 -5.22
CA ARG A 147 4.11 -1.60 -4.79
C ARG A 147 4.70 -2.90 -5.30
N ALA A 148 3.94 -3.99 -5.27
CA ALA A 148 4.40 -5.27 -5.79
C ALA A 148 4.64 -5.21 -7.31
N VAL A 149 3.77 -4.54 -8.06
CA VAL A 149 3.90 -4.30 -9.50
C VAL A 149 5.15 -3.48 -9.80
N ASP A 150 5.38 -2.37 -9.09
CA ASP A 150 6.55 -1.51 -9.28
C ASP A 150 7.85 -2.27 -8.97
N ALA A 151 7.87 -3.06 -7.90
CA ALA A 151 9.04 -3.87 -7.55
C ALA A 151 9.38 -4.89 -8.65
N ILE A 152 8.39 -5.60 -9.18
CA ILE A 152 8.60 -6.57 -10.26
C ILE A 152 9.03 -5.89 -11.55
N ARG A 153 8.45 -4.74 -11.87
CA ARG A 153 8.86 -3.96 -13.05
C ARG A 153 10.35 -3.64 -13.00
N LEU A 154 10.82 -3.13 -11.87
CA LEU A 154 12.23 -2.78 -11.66
C LEU A 154 13.14 -4.02 -11.68
N GLU A 155 12.75 -5.12 -11.07
CA GLU A 155 13.50 -6.37 -11.07
C GLU A 155 13.66 -6.94 -12.48
N LEU A 156 12.55 -7.07 -13.21
CA LEU A 156 12.58 -7.61 -14.57
C LEU A 156 13.34 -6.69 -15.53
N LEU A 157 13.27 -5.37 -15.32
CA LEU A 157 14.06 -4.41 -16.08
C LEU A 157 15.57 -4.61 -15.81
N ALA A 158 15.97 -4.74 -14.55
CA ALA A 158 17.36 -4.96 -14.16
C ALA A 158 17.92 -6.29 -14.68
N GLU A 159 17.06 -7.31 -14.82
CA GLU A 159 17.41 -8.62 -15.40
C GLU A 159 17.41 -8.65 -16.93
N GLY A 160 17.09 -7.54 -17.61
CA GLY A 160 16.93 -7.49 -19.07
C GLY A 160 15.70 -8.25 -19.58
N ARG A 161 14.68 -8.43 -18.74
CA ARG A 161 13.44 -9.19 -19.03
C ARG A 161 12.20 -8.30 -19.08
N SER A 162 12.34 -7.08 -19.57
CA SER A 162 11.24 -6.11 -19.68
C SER A 162 10.03 -6.64 -20.45
N GLU A 163 10.24 -7.51 -21.45
CA GLU A 163 9.15 -8.17 -22.18
C GLU A 163 8.26 -9.06 -21.31
N TYR A 164 8.79 -9.65 -20.23
CA TYR A 164 7.99 -10.44 -19.30
C TYR A 164 6.99 -9.55 -18.55
N PHE A 165 7.44 -8.35 -18.16
CA PHE A 165 6.59 -7.37 -17.54
C PHE A 165 5.54 -6.84 -18.53
N ALA A 166 5.93 -6.50 -19.75
CA ALA A 166 5.01 -6.02 -20.78
C ALA A 166 3.89 -7.04 -21.07
N LEU A 167 4.23 -8.34 -21.11
CA LEU A 167 3.26 -9.41 -21.27
C LEU A 167 2.27 -9.50 -20.08
N PHE A 168 2.78 -9.37 -18.85
CA PHE A 168 1.97 -9.36 -17.65
C PHE A 168 1.06 -8.12 -17.57
N GLU A 169 1.60 -6.94 -17.88
CA GLU A 169 0.85 -5.69 -17.94
C GLU A 169 -0.31 -5.81 -18.93
N ARG A 170 -0.04 -6.31 -20.14
CA ARG A 170 -1.01 -6.47 -21.22
C ARG A 170 -2.12 -7.47 -20.92
N TYR A 171 -1.85 -8.50 -20.12
CA TYR A 171 -2.80 -9.57 -19.84
C TYR A 171 -3.48 -9.47 -18.47
N ASP A 172 -2.73 -9.10 -17.43
CA ASP A 172 -3.21 -9.15 -16.05
C ASP A 172 -3.55 -7.77 -15.47
N LEU A 173 -2.87 -6.69 -15.90
CA LEU A 173 -3.06 -5.36 -15.32
C LEU A 173 -4.01 -4.48 -16.15
N ASP A 174 -3.90 -4.52 -17.46
CA ASP A 174 -4.74 -3.75 -18.38
C ASP A 174 -5.29 -4.68 -19.48
N PRO A 175 -6.10 -5.69 -19.12
CA PRO A 175 -6.65 -6.60 -20.11
C PRO A 175 -7.68 -5.86 -20.96
N PRO A 176 -7.47 -5.77 -22.30
CA PRO A 176 -8.56 -5.42 -23.18
C PRO A 176 -9.58 -6.56 -23.15
N ASP A 177 -10.82 -6.25 -23.45
CA ASP A 177 -11.88 -7.24 -23.52
C ASP A 177 -11.43 -8.47 -24.32
N SER A 178 -11.20 -9.59 -23.61
CA SER A 178 -10.87 -10.92 -24.15
C SER A 178 -9.58 -11.08 -25.00
N VAL A 179 -8.39 -10.87 -24.42
CA VAL A 179 -7.13 -11.32 -25.07
C VAL A 179 -6.85 -12.79 -24.81
N SER A 180 -6.69 -13.59 -25.87
CA SER A 180 -6.27 -15.00 -25.78
C SER A 180 -4.76 -15.15 -25.77
N TYR A 181 -4.26 -16.29 -25.25
CA TYR A 181 -2.83 -16.61 -25.30
C TYR A 181 -2.27 -16.71 -26.72
N ALA A 182 -3.10 -17.15 -27.67
CA ALA A 182 -2.75 -17.19 -29.08
C ALA A 182 -2.52 -15.78 -29.66
N GLN A 183 -3.36 -14.81 -29.30
CA GLN A 183 -3.18 -13.41 -29.71
C GLN A 183 -1.93 -12.80 -29.11
N LEU A 184 -1.67 -13.02 -27.82
CA LEU A 184 -0.45 -12.57 -27.17
C LEU A 184 0.81 -13.22 -27.78
N ALA A 185 0.73 -14.50 -28.12
CA ALA A 185 1.81 -15.22 -28.80
C ALA A 185 2.16 -14.54 -30.12
N GLY A 186 1.15 -14.16 -30.91
CA GLY A 186 1.35 -13.42 -32.17
C GLY A 186 1.88 -12.00 -31.94
N GLU A 187 1.35 -11.27 -30.96
CA GLU A 187 1.72 -9.88 -30.64
C GLU A 187 3.20 -9.78 -30.18
N PHE A 188 3.65 -10.74 -29.37
CA PHE A 188 5.01 -10.74 -28.77
C PHE A 188 6.02 -11.65 -29.52
N GLY A 189 5.63 -12.28 -30.62
CA GLY A 189 6.51 -13.19 -31.36
C GLY A 189 6.88 -14.45 -30.57
N LEU A 190 5.97 -14.98 -29.75
CA LEU A 190 6.16 -16.11 -28.85
C LEU A 190 5.30 -17.29 -29.26
N THR A 191 5.57 -18.45 -28.66
CA THR A 191 4.62 -19.57 -28.65
C THR A 191 3.66 -19.44 -27.46
N GLU A 192 2.46 -20.03 -27.53
CA GLU A 192 1.51 -20.04 -26.41
C GLU A 192 2.12 -20.66 -25.12
N SER A 193 2.97 -21.67 -25.26
CA SER A 193 3.70 -22.27 -24.14
C SER A 193 4.68 -21.26 -23.49
N GLN A 194 5.35 -20.44 -24.30
CA GLN A 194 6.22 -19.39 -23.77
C GLN A 194 5.40 -18.29 -23.06
N VAL A 195 4.26 -17.88 -23.60
CA VAL A 195 3.31 -16.95 -22.95
C VAL A 195 2.90 -17.50 -21.57
N THR A 196 2.43 -18.75 -21.53
CA THR A 196 2.01 -19.42 -20.30
C THR A 196 3.13 -19.43 -19.24
N ASN A 197 4.35 -19.83 -19.64
CA ASN A 197 5.48 -19.94 -18.72
C ASN A 197 5.94 -18.56 -18.21
N ARG A 198 5.99 -17.54 -19.07
CA ARG A 198 6.39 -16.18 -18.70
C ARG A 198 5.36 -15.55 -17.74
N LEU A 199 4.07 -15.65 -18.03
CA LEU A 199 3.01 -15.18 -17.14
C LEU A 199 3.03 -15.89 -15.78
N ALA A 200 3.20 -17.22 -15.76
CA ALA A 200 3.29 -17.99 -14.51
C ALA A 200 4.48 -17.55 -13.65
N LEU A 201 5.63 -17.22 -14.30
CA LEU A 201 6.81 -16.71 -13.59
C LEU A 201 6.51 -15.35 -12.94
N VAL A 202 5.98 -14.39 -13.71
CA VAL A 202 5.69 -13.03 -13.21
C VAL A 202 4.60 -13.06 -12.14
N ARG A 203 3.54 -13.83 -12.32
CA ARG A 203 2.47 -13.98 -11.31
C ARG A 203 2.99 -14.57 -10.00
N ARG A 204 3.95 -15.51 -10.06
CA ARG A 204 4.60 -16.06 -8.85
C ARG A 204 5.45 -15.00 -8.16
N ALA A 205 6.23 -14.23 -8.93
CA ALA A 205 7.02 -13.12 -8.40
C ALA A 205 6.11 -12.06 -7.78
N PHE A 206 5.01 -11.68 -8.44
CA PHE A 206 4.00 -10.74 -7.92
C PHE A 206 3.45 -11.18 -6.56
N ARG A 207 3.02 -12.44 -6.45
CA ARG A 207 2.52 -12.97 -5.16
C ARG A 207 3.58 -12.88 -4.07
N ALA A 208 4.82 -13.25 -4.40
CA ALA A 208 5.93 -13.20 -3.45
C ALA A 208 6.17 -11.75 -2.97
N ARG A 209 6.18 -10.76 -3.86
CA ARG A 209 6.37 -9.35 -3.51
C ARG A 209 5.19 -8.76 -2.72
N ALA A 210 3.96 -9.11 -3.08
CA ALA A 210 2.77 -8.68 -2.33
C ALA A 210 2.81 -9.21 -0.88
N LEU A 211 3.13 -10.49 -0.69
CA LEU A 211 3.29 -11.10 0.63
C LEU A 211 4.48 -10.51 1.39
N ASP A 212 5.58 -10.22 0.71
CA ASP A 212 6.77 -9.61 1.30
C ASP A 212 6.49 -8.21 1.82
N THR A 213 5.80 -7.39 1.03
CA THR A 213 5.36 -6.04 1.41
C THR A 213 4.41 -6.11 2.61
N LEU A 214 3.42 -7.00 2.59
CA LEU A 214 2.50 -7.20 3.70
C LEU A 214 3.25 -7.64 4.97
N GLY A 215 4.15 -8.61 4.87
CA GLY A 215 4.96 -9.08 6.00
C GLY A 215 5.85 -8.00 6.60
N GLY A 216 6.32 -7.04 5.77
CA GLY A 216 7.12 -5.91 6.24
C GLY A 216 6.39 -4.92 7.14
N ILE A 217 5.05 -4.91 7.10
CA ILE A 217 4.20 -3.98 7.87
C ILE A 217 3.29 -4.67 8.89
N CYS A 218 3.27 -6.00 8.95
CA CYS A 218 2.56 -6.74 9.98
C CYS A 218 3.33 -6.74 11.30
N VAL A 219 2.59 -6.83 12.39
CA VAL A 219 3.14 -6.77 13.76
C VAL A 219 3.46 -8.14 14.34
N SER A 220 2.98 -9.22 13.73
CA SER A 220 3.25 -10.60 14.11
C SER A 220 2.99 -11.56 12.94
N ASP A 221 3.53 -12.80 13.05
CA ASP A 221 3.25 -13.84 12.08
C ASP A 221 1.77 -14.23 12.07
N GLU A 222 1.09 -14.17 13.21
CA GLU A 222 -0.35 -14.45 13.30
C GLU A 222 -1.16 -13.38 12.54
N GLU A 223 -0.83 -12.10 12.71
CA GLU A 223 -1.46 -11.02 11.96
C GLU A 223 -1.17 -11.17 10.46
N PHE A 224 0.07 -11.49 10.08
CA PHE A 224 0.44 -11.72 8.70
C PHE A 224 -0.40 -12.83 8.04
N ARG A 225 -0.52 -14.00 8.69
CA ARG A 225 -1.37 -15.09 8.17
C ARG A 225 -2.83 -14.69 8.02
N ARG A 226 -3.36 -13.99 9.02
CA ARG A 226 -4.73 -13.49 9.01
C ARG A 226 -4.96 -12.46 7.91
N GLU A 227 -4.04 -11.50 7.75
CA GLU A 227 -4.12 -10.48 6.69
C GLU A 227 -3.93 -11.09 5.30
N ALA A 228 -2.99 -12.03 5.12
CA ALA A 228 -2.79 -12.72 3.84
C ALA A 228 -4.05 -13.48 3.38
N ARG A 229 -4.73 -14.16 4.32
CA ARG A 229 -6.00 -14.83 4.03
C ARG A 229 -7.11 -13.84 3.70
N ASP A 230 -7.21 -12.77 4.47
CA ASP A 230 -8.28 -11.77 4.37
C ASP A 230 -8.17 -10.89 3.13
N LEU A 231 -6.94 -10.49 2.78
CA LEU A 231 -6.69 -9.56 1.69
C LEU A 231 -6.48 -10.26 0.34
N PHE A 232 -5.88 -11.45 0.36
CA PHE A 232 -5.46 -12.15 -0.85
C PHE A 232 -6.12 -13.52 -1.04
N GLY A 233 -6.91 -13.99 -0.06
CA GLY A 233 -7.50 -15.34 -0.06
C GLY A 233 -6.44 -16.45 0.01
N MET A 234 -5.25 -16.17 0.57
CA MET A 234 -4.13 -17.10 0.61
C MET A 234 -3.89 -17.63 2.02
N ASP A 235 -3.87 -18.95 2.15
CA ASP A 235 -3.32 -19.60 3.34
C ASP A 235 -1.79 -19.63 3.22
N VAL A 236 -1.12 -19.06 4.21
CA VAL A 236 0.35 -19.01 4.32
C VAL A 236 0.73 -19.81 5.56
N ASP A 237 1.42 -20.92 5.36
CA ASP A 237 1.89 -21.82 6.44
C ASP A 237 3.08 -21.24 7.20
#